data_7f907422b17bfce27ba453d5eb845832
#
_entry.id   7f907422b17bfce27ba453d5eb845832
#
_cell.length_a   1.000
_cell.length_b   1.000
_cell.length_c   1.000
_cell.angle_alpha   90.00
_cell.angle_beta   90.00
_cell.angle_gamma   90.00
#
_symmetry.space_group_name_H-M   'P 1'
#
loop_
_entity.id
_entity.type
_entity.pdbx_description
1 polymer ?
#
loop_
_entity_poly.entity_id
_entity_poly.type
_entity_poly.pdbx_seq_one_letter_code
_entity_poly.pdbx_strand_id
1 'polypeptide(L)'
;IPKPGAVAYTRQQEPLGLGHAVWCARHLIGNNPFAVLLADDIFHSKTPCLKQMVESYNGIGGMVAVEKINGKEISNYGVIDIEDSDDRLMIVNKLVEKPKFEDAPSNFAVVGRYILTPIIFKYLDQQNKGRGGEIQLTDALSWAANKEPFYGLEIEGERFDCGNKSGYV
;
A
#
# COMPACT_ATOMS: atom_id res chain seq x y z
N ILE A 1 25.76 3.94 -3.29
CA ILE A 1 25.40 4.24 -4.70
C ILE A 1 25.02 2.93 -5.36
N PRO A 2 23.84 2.82 -6.03
CA PRO A 2 23.46 1.63 -6.76
C PRO A 2 24.48 1.25 -7.83
N LYS A 3 24.66 -0.04 -8.10
CA LYS A 3 25.52 -0.51 -9.21
C LYS A 3 24.92 -0.10 -10.54
N PRO A 4 25.73 0.10 -11.60
CA PRO A 4 25.23 0.33 -12.95
C PRO A 4 24.22 -0.73 -13.36
N GLY A 5 23.06 -0.32 -13.89
CA GLY A 5 21.97 -1.22 -14.28
C GLY A 5 21.04 -1.66 -13.14
N ALA A 6 21.32 -1.27 -11.89
CA ALA A 6 20.48 -1.62 -10.74
C ALA A 6 19.23 -0.71 -10.61
N VAL A 7 19.14 0.36 -11.40
CA VAL A 7 18.00 1.28 -11.40
C VAL A 7 17.45 1.41 -12.81
N ALA A 8 16.14 1.25 -12.93
CA ALA A 8 15.40 1.50 -14.14
C ALA A 8 14.32 2.58 -13.86
N TYR A 9 14.01 3.38 -14.85
CA TYR A 9 12.97 4.41 -14.77
C TYR A 9 11.86 4.07 -15.74
N THR A 10 10.63 4.18 -15.27
CA THR A 10 9.45 4.18 -16.14
C THR A 10 8.63 5.42 -15.84
N ARG A 11 7.92 5.91 -16.84
CA ARG A 11 7.11 7.11 -16.71
C ARG A 11 5.64 6.78 -16.88
N GLN A 12 4.83 7.26 -15.95
CA GLN A 12 3.39 7.36 -16.14
C GLN A 12 3.10 8.52 -17.10
N GLN A 13 2.58 8.23 -18.30
CA GLN A 13 2.36 9.25 -19.32
C GLN A 13 1.16 10.15 -19.02
N GLU A 14 0.14 9.62 -18.36
CA GLU A 14 -1.08 10.32 -17.97
C GLU A 14 -1.31 10.12 -16.47
N PRO A 15 -1.74 11.15 -15.73
CA PRO A 15 -1.94 11.07 -14.27
C PRO A 15 -3.26 10.35 -13.94
N LEU A 16 -3.31 9.05 -14.19
CA LEU A 16 -4.50 8.22 -14.02
C LEU A 16 -4.63 7.58 -12.63
N GLY A 17 -3.82 8.00 -11.65
CA GLY A 17 -3.86 7.51 -10.29
C GLY A 17 -2.72 6.55 -9.94
N LEU A 18 -2.63 6.18 -8.64
CA LEU A 18 -1.54 5.38 -8.08
C LEU A 18 -1.53 3.95 -8.64
N GLY A 19 -2.69 3.33 -8.81
CA GLY A 19 -2.78 2.00 -9.41
C GLY A 19 -2.19 1.96 -10.81
N HIS A 20 -2.44 3.00 -11.62
CA HIS A 20 -1.86 3.12 -12.95
C HIS A 20 -0.33 3.33 -12.90
N ALA A 21 0.18 4.10 -11.94
CA ALA A 21 1.62 4.27 -11.76
C ALA A 21 2.31 2.92 -11.48
N VAL A 22 1.75 2.11 -10.57
CA VAL A 22 2.23 0.75 -10.29
C VAL A 22 2.13 -0.14 -11.53
N TRP A 23 1.03 -0.08 -12.26
CA TRP A 23 0.83 -0.84 -13.50
C TRP A 23 1.88 -0.50 -14.57
N CYS A 24 2.31 0.75 -14.68
CA CYS A 24 3.37 1.16 -15.63
C CYS A 24 4.70 0.43 -15.39
N ALA A 25 4.95 -0.06 -14.17
CA ALA A 25 6.17 -0.79 -13.83
C ALA A 25 6.10 -2.31 -14.10
N ARG A 26 4.95 -2.87 -14.50
CA ARG A 26 4.71 -4.31 -14.58
C ARG A 26 5.73 -5.10 -15.41
N HIS A 27 6.21 -4.52 -16.50
CA HIS A 27 7.21 -5.18 -17.36
C HIS A 27 8.61 -5.25 -16.74
N LEU A 28 8.92 -4.36 -15.78
CA LEU A 28 10.18 -4.38 -15.03
C LEU A 28 10.14 -5.39 -13.89
N ILE A 29 8.95 -5.65 -13.33
CA ILE A 29 8.74 -6.51 -12.16
C ILE A 29 8.68 -7.99 -12.56
N GLY A 30 8.03 -8.29 -13.68
CA GLY A 30 7.84 -9.69 -14.12
C GLY A 30 6.95 -10.48 -13.16
N ASN A 31 7.37 -11.70 -12.80
CA ASN A 31 6.59 -12.65 -12.01
C ASN A 31 7.03 -12.76 -10.54
N ASN A 32 7.81 -11.82 -10.02
CA ASN A 32 8.30 -11.85 -8.65
C ASN A 32 7.44 -10.96 -7.73
N PRO A 33 7.32 -11.30 -6.43
CA PRO A 33 6.85 -10.34 -5.43
C PRO A 33 7.73 -9.09 -5.44
N PHE A 34 7.13 -7.94 -5.18
CA PHE A 34 7.81 -6.66 -5.24
C PHE A 34 7.33 -5.70 -4.16
N ALA A 35 8.18 -4.77 -3.78
CA ALA A 35 7.80 -3.70 -2.86
C ALA A 35 7.42 -2.43 -3.62
N VAL A 36 6.38 -1.74 -3.13
CA VAL A 36 6.04 -0.37 -3.53
C VAL A 36 6.30 0.56 -2.35
N LEU A 37 7.02 1.64 -2.61
CA LEU A 37 7.34 2.65 -1.61
C LEU A 37 6.93 4.02 -2.15
N LEU A 38 5.97 4.67 -1.50
CA LEU A 38 5.57 6.03 -1.86
C LEU A 38 6.61 7.00 -1.31
N ALA A 39 7.02 7.94 -2.15
CA ALA A 39 8.12 8.85 -1.83
C ALA A 39 7.74 9.95 -0.82
N ASP A 40 6.47 10.21 -0.66
CA ASP A 40 5.89 11.22 0.23
C ASP A 40 5.62 10.71 1.66
N ASP A 41 5.76 9.40 1.91
CA ASP A 41 5.72 8.82 3.24
C ASP A 41 7.14 8.57 3.77
N ILE A 42 7.55 9.27 4.81
CA ILE A 42 8.85 9.11 5.47
C ILE A 42 8.64 8.42 6.81
N PHE A 43 9.49 7.45 7.12
CA PHE A 43 9.45 6.71 8.39
C PHE A 43 10.76 6.90 9.16
N HIS A 44 10.64 7.32 10.40
CA HIS A 44 11.74 7.35 11.37
C HIS A 44 11.56 6.23 12.38
N SER A 45 12.44 5.22 12.33
CA SER A 45 12.35 4.04 13.18
C SER A 45 13.71 3.37 13.36
N LYS A 46 13.89 2.64 14.46
CA LYS A 46 15.12 1.86 14.71
C LYS A 46 15.33 0.78 13.64
N THR A 47 14.27 0.08 13.28
CA THR A 47 14.25 -0.90 12.18
C THR A 47 13.48 -0.29 11.01
N PRO A 48 14.09 -0.09 9.83
CA PRO A 48 13.41 0.52 8.68
C PRO A 48 12.08 -0.18 8.35
N CYS A 49 11.06 0.58 8.00
CA CYS A 49 9.70 0.08 7.77
C CYS A 49 9.66 -1.14 6.82
N LEU A 50 10.29 -1.05 5.64
CA LEU A 50 10.31 -2.19 4.71
C LEU A 50 11.04 -3.41 5.32
N LYS A 51 12.05 -3.21 6.17
CA LYS A 51 12.72 -4.32 6.84
C LYS A 51 11.80 -5.02 7.82
N GLN A 52 11.01 -4.28 8.62
CA GLN A 52 9.98 -4.86 9.49
C GLN A 52 8.99 -5.72 8.67
N MET A 53 8.54 -5.20 7.52
CA MET A 53 7.64 -5.93 6.64
C MET A 53 8.27 -7.22 6.09
N VAL A 54 9.51 -7.16 5.60
CA VAL A 54 10.20 -8.34 5.05
C VAL A 54 10.45 -9.41 6.11
N GLU A 55 10.77 -9.01 7.35
CA GLU A 55 10.97 -9.93 8.48
C GLU A 55 9.67 -10.63 8.92
N SER A 56 8.51 -9.98 8.72
CA SER A 56 7.18 -10.53 9.02
C SER A 56 6.55 -11.26 7.83
N TYR A 57 7.10 -11.09 6.62
CA TYR A 57 6.52 -11.63 5.39
C TYR A 57 6.93 -13.10 5.19
N ASN A 58 5.95 -13.99 5.12
CA ASN A 58 6.17 -15.43 4.94
C ASN A 58 6.37 -15.88 3.48
N GLY A 59 6.43 -14.93 2.54
CA GLY A 59 6.59 -15.21 1.10
C GLY A 59 5.29 -15.52 0.35
N ILE A 60 4.13 -15.42 1.00
CA ILE A 60 2.83 -15.77 0.43
C ILE A 60 1.92 -14.54 0.47
N GLY A 61 1.26 -14.25 -0.66
CA GLY A 61 0.26 -13.21 -0.77
C GLY A 61 0.81 -11.79 -0.71
N GLY A 62 -0.05 -10.82 -0.36
CA GLY A 62 0.29 -9.42 -0.24
C GLY A 62 0.40 -8.94 1.21
N MET A 63 1.11 -7.82 1.42
CA MET A 63 1.21 -7.17 2.72
C MET A 63 1.23 -5.65 2.55
N VAL A 64 0.52 -4.94 3.43
CA VAL A 64 0.56 -3.48 3.53
C VAL A 64 1.04 -3.05 4.91
N ALA A 65 1.83 -1.99 4.97
CA ALA A 65 2.12 -1.30 6.21
C ALA A 65 0.89 -0.50 6.65
N VAL A 66 0.58 -0.55 7.93
CA VAL A 66 -0.53 0.20 8.50
C VAL A 66 -0.11 0.96 9.75
N GLU A 67 -0.84 2.05 10.00
CA GLU A 67 -0.72 2.88 11.19
C GLU A 67 -2.09 3.09 11.80
N LYS A 68 -2.14 3.12 13.12
CA LYS A 68 -3.38 3.38 13.86
C LYS A 68 -3.69 4.87 13.88
N ILE A 69 -4.78 5.27 13.24
CA ILE A 69 -5.24 6.66 13.18
C ILE A 69 -6.56 6.80 13.91
N ASN A 70 -6.60 7.70 14.89
CA ASN A 70 -7.79 7.96 15.66
C ASN A 70 -8.52 9.21 15.11
N GLY A 71 -9.87 9.12 15.06
CA GLY A 71 -10.71 10.23 14.66
C GLY A 71 -10.92 10.35 13.15
N LYS A 72 -11.42 11.51 12.73
CA LYS A 72 -11.91 11.73 11.35
C LYS A 72 -10.81 11.72 10.27
N GLU A 73 -9.56 11.83 10.65
CA GLU A 73 -8.43 11.83 9.73
C GLU A 73 -8.28 10.49 8.99
N ILE A 74 -8.81 9.39 9.56
CA ILE A 74 -8.84 8.07 8.90
C ILE A 74 -9.47 8.13 7.50
N SER A 75 -10.41 9.07 7.29
CA SER A 75 -11.10 9.26 5.99
C SER A 75 -10.19 9.78 4.87
N ASN A 76 -8.93 10.11 5.16
CA ASN A 76 -7.96 10.55 4.16
C ASN A 76 -7.17 9.36 3.56
N TYR A 77 -7.30 8.16 4.11
CA TYR A 77 -6.48 7.00 3.79
C TYR A 77 -7.31 5.81 3.29
N GLY A 78 -6.64 4.88 2.62
CA GLY A 78 -7.15 3.53 2.48
C GLY A 78 -7.17 2.85 3.87
N VAL A 79 -8.25 2.16 4.20
CA VAL A 79 -8.46 1.53 5.52
C VAL A 79 -8.64 0.03 5.34
N ILE A 80 -7.95 -0.77 6.17
CA ILE A 80 -8.09 -2.23 6.15
C ILE A 80 -9.30 -2.68 6.96
N ASP A 81 -10.00 -3.70 6.44
CA ASP A 81 -10.97 -4.51 7.17
C ASP A 81 -10.26 -5.76 7.69
N ILE A 82 -10.26 -5.95 9.00
CA ILE A 82 -9.48 -6.96 9.70
C ILE A 82 -10.36 -8.16 9.98
N GLU A 83 -9.92 -9.35 9.56
CA GLU A 83 -10.57 -10.62 9.89
C GLU A 83 -10.05 -11.15 11.24
N ASP A 84 -8.73 -11.14 11.44
CA ASP A 84 -8.05 -11.61 12.64
C ASP A 84 -6.73 -10.86 12.84
N SER A 85 -6.18 -10.88 14.04
CA SER A 85 -4.92 -10.22 14.36
C SER A 85 -4.13 -10.99 15.41
N ASP A 86 -2.81 -11.07 15.18
CA ASP A 86 -1.83 -11.57 16.13
C ASP A 86 -0.76 -10.50 16.33
N ASP A 87 -0.76 -9.88 17.52
CA ASP A 87 0.07 -8.72 17.85
C ASP A 87 -0.06 -7.61 16.78
N ARG A 88 1.00 -7.32 16.04
CA ARG A 88 1.06 -6.29 15.00
C ARG A 88 0.69 -6.79 13.60
N LEU A 89 0.56 -8.10 13.43
CA LEU A 89 0.21 -8.70 12.14
C LEU A 89 -1.29 -8.97 12.07
N MET A 90 -1.93 -8.50 11.03
CA MET A 90 -3.38 -8.60 10.82
C MET A 90 -3.68 -9.35 9.54
N ILE A 91 -4.71 -10.21 9.56
CA ILE A 91 -5.28 -10.80 8.36
C ILE A 91 -6.31 -9.82 7.81
N VAL A 92 -6.16 -9.48 6.54
CA VAL A 92 -6.97 -8.45 5.87
C VAL A 92 -7.99 -9.08 4.94
N ASN A 93 -9.26 -8.78 5.18
CA ASN A 93 -10.38 -9.24 4.36
C ASN A 93 -10.53 -8.41 3.07
N LYS A 94 -10.50 -7.09 3.24
CA LYS A 94 -10.61 -6.12 2.15
C LYS A 94 -10.00 -4.77 2.56
N LEU A 95 -9.89 -3.89 1.58
CA LEU A 95 -9.47 -2.51 1.80
C LEU A 95 -10.54 -1.55 1.25
N VAL A 96 -10.73 -0.42 1.89
CA VAL A 96 -11.70 0.62 1.48
C VAL A 96 -10.97 1.94 1.30
N GLU A 97 -11.06 2.52 0.10
CA GLU A 97 -10.42 3.80 -0.23
C GLU A 97 -11.18 4.97 0.39
N LYS A 98 -10.54 5.69 1.30
CA LYS A 98 -11.04 6.92 1.92
C LYS A 98 -12.51 6.81 2.36
N PRO A 99 -12.86 5.88 3.25
CA PRO A 99 -14.23 5.73 3.72
C PRO A 99 -14.68 7.01 4.44
N LYS A 100 -15.99 7.21 4.59
CA LYS A 100 -16.47 8.16 5.59
C LYS A 100 -16.08 7.63 6.97
N PHE A 101 -15.89 8.52 7.92
CA PHE A 101 -15.48 8.14 9.27
C PHE A 101 -16.43 7.10 9.91
N GLU A 102 -17.73 7.28 9.69
CA GLU A 102 -18.76 6.38 10.21
C GLU A 102 -18.77 5.00 9.52
N ASP A 103 -18.22 4.91 8.32
CA ASP A 103 -18.19 3.70 7.50
C ASP A 103 -16.81 3.02 7.49
N ALA A 104 -15.82 3.59 8.22
CA ALA A 104 -14.48 3.04 8.27
C ALA A 104 -14.49 1.66 8.96
N PRO A 105 -13.98 0.60 8.28
CA PRO A 105 -14.05 -0.76 8.83
C PRO A 105 -13.13 -0.98 10.03
N SER A 106 -12.12 -0.15 10.19
CA SER A 106 -11.21 -0.15 11.33
C SER A 106 -10.58 1.24 11.50
N ASN A 107 -9.64 1.37 12.42
CA ASN A 107 -8.81 2.56 12.57
C ASN A 107 -7.37 2.38 12.06
N PHE A 108 -7.11 1.37 11.23
CA PHE A 108 -5.81 1.11 10.63
C PHE A 108 -5.75 1.61 9.20
N ALA A 109 -4.98 2.69 9.01
CA ALA A 109 -4.72 3.32 7.72
C ALA A 109 -3.55 2.66 7.00
N VAL A 110 -3.69 2.46 5.70
CA VAL A 110 -2.59 2.03 4.84
C VAL A 110 -1.62 3.19 4.64
N VAL A 111 -0.34 2.93 4.86
CA VAL A 111 0.71 3.95 4.82
C VAL A 111 1.80 3.56 3.82
N GLY A 112 1.76 4.07 2.65
CA GLY A 112 2.73 4.14 1.56
C GLY A 112 3.80 3.04 1.40
N ARG A 113 3.65 1.88 2.03
CA ARG A 113 4.59 0.75 1.94
C ARG A 113 3.83 -0.55 1.74
N TYR A 114 4.22 -1.29 0.70
CA TYR A 114 3.51 -2.48 0.26
C TYR A 114 4.51 -3.57 -0.14
N ILE A 115 4.17 -4.83 0.12
CA ILE A 115 4.74 -6.01 -0.55
C ILE A 115 3.59 -6.64 -1.33
N LEU A 116 3.75 -6.73 -2.63
CA LEU A 116 2.70 -7.15 -3.55
C LEU A 116 3.17 -8.32 -4.41
N THR A 117 2.23 -9.13 -4.86
CA THR A 117 2.46 -10.18 -5.85
C THR A 117 2.00 -9.70 -7.22
N PRO A 118 2.50 -10.30 -8.32
CA PRO A 118 2.08 -9.93 -9.67
C PRO A 118 0.60 -10.14 -9.96
N ILE A 119 -0.14 -10.83 -9.09
CA ILE A 119 -1.60 -11.02 -9.26
C ILE A 119 -2.33 -9.69 -9.38
N ILE A 120 -1.82 -8.64 -8.73
CA ILE A 120 -2.45 -7.31 -8.74
C ILE A 120 -2.57 -6.74 -10.16
N PHE A 121 -1.65 -7.10 -11.06
CA PHE A 121 -1.68 -6.62 -12.43
C PHE A 121 -2.89 -7.16 -13.21
N LYS A 122 -3.45 -8.33 -12.84
CA LYS A 122 -4.69 -8.86 -13.45
C LYS A 122 -5.88 -7.93 -13.23
N TYR A 123 -5.92 -7.24 -12.11
CA TYR A 123 -6.93 -6.22 -11.83
C TYR A 123 -6.58 -4.90 -12.52
N LEU A 124 -5.34 -4.45 -12.39
CA LEU A 124 -4.88 -3.18 -12.95
C LEU A 124 -4.92 -3.14 -14.49
N ASP A 125 -4.78 -4.29 -15.15
CA ASP A 125 -4.92 -4.42 -16.62
C ASP A 125 -6.31 -4.02 -17.13
N GLN A 126 -7.36 -4.10 -16.28
CA GLN A 126 -8.72 -3.71 -16.64
C GLN A 126 -8.90 -2.19 -16.70
N GLN A 127 -7.96 -1.42 -16.13
CA GLN A 127 -7.97 0.05 -16.10
C GLN A 127 -9.28 0.65 -15.53
N ASN A 128 -9.92 -0.06 -14.60
CA ASN A 128 -11.15 0.37 -13.97
C ASN A 128 -10.90 1.62 -13.11
N LYS A 129 -11.67 2.66 -13.36
CA LYS A 129 -11.63 3.90 -12.60
C LYS A 129 -12.50 3.78 -11.35
N GLY A 130 -11.91 4.04 -10.21
CA GLY A 130 -12.57 4.10 -8.92
C GLY A 130 -12.88 5.53 -8.48
N ARG A 131 -12.75 5.78 -7.18
CA ARG A 131 -12.99 7.08 -6.57
C ARG A 131 -12.16 8.19 -7.24
N GLY A 132 -12.78 9.32 -7.51
CA GLY A 132 -12.13 10.46 -8.16
C GLY A 132 -11.86 10.28 -9.65
N GLY A 133 -12.32 9.19 -10.28
CA GLY A 133 -12.06 8.89 -11.69
C GLY A 133 -10.64 8.36 -11.94
N GLU A 134 -9.90 7.99 -10.89
CA GLU A 134 -8.55 7.44 -10.94
C GLU A 134 -8.56 5.92 -10.83
N ILE A 135 -7.51 5.28 -11.33
CA ILE A 135 -7.25 3.86 -11.12
C ILE A 135 -6.60 3.73 -9.74
N GLN A 136 -7.41 3.36 -8.76
CA GLN A 136 -6.99 3.30 -7.37
C GLN A 136 -6.21 2.03 -7.08
N LEU A 137 -5.05 2.17 -6.39
CA LEU A 137 -4.31 1.00 -5.93
C LEU A 137 -5.11 0.22 -4.89
N THR A 138 -5.82 0.91 -4.00
CA THR A 138 -6.63 0.29 -2.93
C THR A 138 -7.71 -0.65 -3.47
N ASP A 139 -8.35 -0.31 -4.61
CA ASP A 139 -9.32 -1.20 -5.25
C ASP A 139 -8.66 -2.50 -5.72
N ALA A 140 -7.46 -2.39 -6.30
CA ALA A 140 -6.68 -3.55 -6.72
C ALA A 140 -6.19 -4.40 -5.53
N LEU A 141 -5.80 -3.76 -4.42
CA LEU A 141 -5.42 -4.45 -3.17
C LEU A 141 -6.62 -5.20 -2.58
N SER A 142 -7.80 -4.56 -2.54
CA SER A 142 -9.02 -5.20 -2.07
C SER A 142 -9.43 -6.39 -2.93
N TRP A 143 -9.26 -6.29 -4.25
CA TRP A 143 -9.47 -7.43 -5.15
C TRP A 143 -8.46 -8.56 -4.90
N ALA A 144 -7.17 -8.23 -4.69
CA ALA A 144 -6.12 -9.22 -4.42
C ALA A 144 -6.35 -9.95 -3.10
N ALA A 145 -6.79 -9.26 -2.05
CA ALA A 145 -7.14 -9.85 -0.74
C ALA A 145 -8.22 -10.93 -0.83
N ASN A 146 -9.10 -10.88 -1.86
CA ASN A 146 -10.08 -11.94 -2.14
C ASN A 146 -9.51 -13.11 -2.97
N LYS A 147 -8.23 -13.08 -3.37
CA LYS A 147 -7.62 -14.09 -4.26
C LYS A 147 -6.44 -14.81 -3.62
N GLU A 148 -5.77 -14.17 -2.70
CA GLU A 148 -4.62 -14.71 -1.98
C GLU A 148 -4.59 -14.16 -0.54
N PRO A 149 -3.86 -14.78 0.39
CA PRO A 149 -3.67 -14.23 1.73
C PRO A 149 -3.17 -12.79 1.67
N PHE A 150 -3.74 -11.92 2.50
CA PHE A 150 -3.37 -10.51 2.53
C PHE A 150 -3.21 -10.05 3.97
N TYR A 151 -2.14 -9.31 4.24
CA TYR A 151 -1.75 -8.97 5.59
C TYR A 151 -1.62 -7.45 5.77
N GLY A 152 -1.96 -6.96 6.95
CA GLY A 152 -1.60 -5.64 7.45
C GLY A 152 -0.53 -5.78 8.54
N LEU A 153 0.55 -5.01 8.46
CA LEU A 153 1.54 -4.96 9.53
C LEU A 153 1.54 -3.56 10.15
N GLU A 154 1.21 -3.47 11.44
CA GLU A 154 1.38 -2.23 12.20
C GLU A 154 2.86 -1.94 12.38
N ILE A 155 3.31 -0.79 11.85
CA ILE A 155 4.71 -0.42 11.81
C ILE A 155 5.12 0.29 13.11
N GLU A 156 6.26 -0.11 13.65
CA GLU A 156 6.92 0.61 14.73
C GLU A 156 7.71 1.79 14.18
N GLY A 157 7.55 2.96 14.81
CA GLY A 157 8.24 4.18 14.46
C GLY A 157 7.29 5.36 14.30
N GLU A 158 7.83 6.45 13.82
CA GLU A 158 7.11 7.68 13.55
C GLU A 158 7.03 7.91 12.05
N ARG A 159 5.82 8.17 11.55
CA ARG A 159 5.57 8.47 10.13
C ARG A 159 5.36 9.96 9.92
N PHE A 160 5.93 10.48 8.86
CA PHE A 160 5.74 11.84 8.37
C PHE A 160 5.13 11.78 6.98
N ASP A 161 3.87 12.23 6.87
CA ASP A 161 3.16 12.38 5.61
C ASP A 161 3.59 13.70 4.95
N CYS A 162 4.51 13.62 4.01
CA CYS A 162 5.04 14.76 3.27
C CYS A 162 4.26 15.08 1.99
N GLY A 163 3.14 14.42 1.74
CA GLY A 163 2.24 14.69 0.62
C GLY A 163 1.49 16.03 0.73
N ASN A 164 1.55 16.67 1.90
CA ASN A 164 1.00 18.01 2.13
C ASN A 164 2.02 18.93 2.81
N LYS A 165 1.80 20.26 2.72
CA LYS A 165 2.73 21.26 3.27
C LYS A 165 2.89 21.19 4.79
N SER A 166 1.87 20.80 5.52
CA SER A 166 1.91 20.71 6.97
C SER A 166 2.68 19.49 7.50
N GLY A 167 2.77 18.43 6.73
CA GLY A 167 3.55 17.26 7.08
C GLY A 167 5.05 17.36 6.73
N TYR A 168 5.44 18.41 5.98
CA TYR A 168 6.83 18.61 5.56
C TYR A 168 7.63 19.60 6.46
N VAL A 169 6.97 20.25 7.42
CA VAL A 169 7.59 21.31 8.26
C VAL A 169 7.90 20.75 9.67
#